data_9c339c158ea2d1aa4fb7b1c162cbf223
#
_entry.id   9c339c158ea2d1aa4fb7b1c162cbf223
#
_cell.length_a   1.000
_cell.length_b   1.000
_cell.length_c   1.000
_cell.angle_alpha   90.00
_cell.angle_beta   90.00
_cell.angle_gamma   90.00
#
_symmetry.space_group_name_H-M   'P 1'
#
loop_
_entity.id
_entity.type
_entity.pdbx_description
1 polymer ?
#
loop_
_entity_poly.entity_id
_entity_poly.type
_entity_poly.pdbx_seq_one_letter_code
_entity_poly.pdbx_strand_id
1 'polypeptide(L)'
;MLMLGTGLFANAQKLAVKNNLLYDMTQTPNIGFEYAVSPKWTIGLNLGLNTSWHHASGGSGFFFPFSKGTARGERDKVQWRHILIAPEARYWFCSVYEGHFFGFNALAACFNQGNVKYPFGLYPSLKNHRRQGKAFGAGVFYGYSWVLSPHWSIEAEGGIDVGFAHFKEYDCVNCGPYLRKDTKPFVAPKLGINAVYIIK
;
A
#
# COMPACT_ATOMS: atom_id res chain seq x y z
N MET A 1 -27.58 21.32 -43.66
CA MET A 1 -26.19 20.88 -43.81
C MET A 1 -25.66 20.61 -42.38
N LEU A 2 -25.79 19.38 -41.93
CA LEU A 2 -25.40 18.97 -40.53
C LEU A 2 -23.90 18.65 -40.59
N MET A 3 -23.08 19.48 -39.98
CA MET A 3 -21.67 19.12 -39.70
C MET A 3 -21.64 18.12 -38.52
N LEU A 4 -21.49 16.85 -38.84
CA LEU A 4 -21.03 15.85 -37.94
C LEU A 4 -19.56 16.12 -37.63
N GLY A 5 -19.32 16.79 -36.52
CA GLY A 5 -17.99 16.89 -35.92
C GLY A 5 -17.53 15.53 -35.47
N THR A 6 -16.77 14.82 -36.28
CA THR A 6 -15.97 13.66 -35.84
C THR A 6 -14.91 14.21 -34.91
N GLY A 7 -15.22 14.20 -33.60
CA GLY A 7 -14.22 14.39 -32.57
C GLY A 7 -13.13 13.34 -32.77
N LEU A 8 -11.98 13.78 -33.25
CA LEU A 8 -10.73 13.03 -33.17
C LEU A 8 -10.51 12.74 -31.68
N PHE A 9 -10.88 11.56 -31.22
CA PHE A 9 -10.41 11.05 -29.96
C PHE A 9 -8.87 10.97 -30.10
N ALA A 10 -8.19 12.04 -29.66
CA ALA A 10 -6.77 11.96 -29.40
C ALA A 10 -6.53 10.67 -28.66
N ASN A 11 -5.58 9.84 -29.10
CA ASN A 11 -5.19 8.61 -28.41
C ASN A 11 -4.74 8.99 -27.01
N ALA A 12 -5.69 9.10 -26.10
CA ALA A 12 -5.43 9.40 -24.72
C ALA A 12 -4.61 8.24 -24.17
N GLN A 13 -3.54 8.54 -23.50
CA GLN A 13 -2.72 7.60 -22.76
C GLN A 13 -3.64 6.78 -21.86
N LYS A 14 -3.75 5.47 -22.15
CA LYS A 14 -4.79 4.65 -21.52
C LYS A 14 -4.29 3.82 -20.36
N LEU A 15 -3.00 3.50 -20.34
CA LEU A 15 -2.41 2.59 -19.36
C LEU A 15 -1.20 3.25 -18.70
N ALA A 16 -1.09 3.11 -17.38
CA ALA A 16 0.10 3.46 -16.63
C ALA A 16 0.53 2.31 -15.71
N VAL A 17 1.83 2.20 -15.50
CA VAL A 17 2.45 1.31 -14.52
C VAL A 17 3.06 2.17 -13.42
N LYS A 18 2.86 1.78 -12.17
CA LYS A 18 3.28 2.53 -10.99
C LYS A 18 4.10 1.68 -10.04
N ASN A 19 5.02 2.35 -9.36
CA ASN A 19 5.74 1.78 -8.23
C ASN A 19 5.72 2.79 -7.08
N ASN A 20 5.30 2.36 -5.90
CA ASN A 20 5.29 3.17 -4.69
C ASN A 20 6.65 3.07 -3.98
N LEU A 21 7.44 4.13 -4.07
CA LEU A 21 8.78 4.21 -3.51
C LEU A 21 8.78 4.11 -1.97
N LEU A 22 7.73 4.55 -1.28
CA LEU A 22 7.63 4.41 0.17
C LEU A 22 7.47 2.94 0.58
N TYR A 23 6.79 2.13 -0.23
CA TYR A 23 6.68 0.70 0.02
C TYR A 23 8.03 0.00 -0.21
N ASP A 24 8.78 0.39 -1.22
CA ASP A 24 10.14 -0.14 -1.44
C ASP A 24 11.08 0.20 -0.28
N MET A 25 10.96 1.40 0.32
CA MET A 25 11.70 1.78 1.54
C MET A 25 11.35 0.88 2.74
N THR A 26 10.17 0.28 2.78
CA THR A 26 9.77 -0.73 3.78
C THR A 26 10.06 -2.16 3.33
N GLN A 27 10.87 -2.33 2.30
CA GLN A 27 11.24 -3.62 1.70
C GLN A 27 10.00 -4.40 1.22
N THR A 28 9.00 -3.69 0.72
CA THR A 28 7.79 -4.25 0.12
C THR A 28 7.78 -3.94 -1.37
N PRO A 29 8.44 -4.77 -2.21
CA PRO A 29 8.31 -4.67 -3.66
C PRO A 29 6.84 -4.59 -4.06
N ASN A 30 6.55 -3.66 -4.94
CA ASN A 30 5.17 -3.37 -5.32
C ASN A 30 5.07 -2.96 -6.79
N ILE A 31 3.91 -3.18 -7.36
CA ILE A 31 3.59 -2.75 -8.71
C ILE A 31 2.10 -2.36 -8.77
N GLY A 32 1.82 -1.25 -9.42
CA GLY A 32 0.48 -0.79 -9.71
C GLY A 32 0.23 -0.69 -11.21
N PHE A 33 -0.99 -0.98 -11.60
CA PHE A 33 -1.50 -0.78 -12.96
C PHE A 33 -2.69 0.15 -12.88
N GLU A 34 -2.76 1.11 -13.80
CA GLU A 34 -3.86 2.07 -13.85
C GLU A 34 -4.33 2.25 -15.30
N TYR A 35 -5.63 2.17 -15.51
CA TYR A 35 -6.25 2.28 -16.82
C TYR A 35 -7.27 3.42 -16.85
N ALA A 36 -7.17 4.30 -17.86
CA ALA A 36 -8.10 5.39 -18.07
C ALA A 36 -9.38 4.87 -18.73
N VAL A 37 -10.47 4.86 -17.96
CA VAL A 37 -11.80 4.43 -18.43
C VAL A 37 -12.60 5.58 -19.04
N SER A 38 -12.26 6.81 -18.68
CA SER A 38 -12.84 8.03 -19.23
C SER A 38 -11.85 9.20 -19.14
N PRO A 39 -12.15 10.38 -19.72
CA PRO A 39 -11.24 11.53 -19.64
C PRO A 39 -10.91 12.02 -18.22
N LYS A 40 -11.70 11.61 -17.22
CA LYS A 40 -11.52 12.02 -15.80
C LYS A 40 -11.49 10.86 -14.82
N TRP A 41 -11.68 9.63 -15.26
CA TRP A 41 -11.71 8.47 -14.37
C TRP A 41 -10.68 7.43 -14.79
N THR A 42 -9.97 6.95 -13.81
CA THR A 42 -9.09 5.79 -13.94
C THR A 42 -9.48 4.72 -12.93
N ILE A 43 -9.24 3.47 -13.30
CA ILE A 43 -9.30 2.32 -12.39
C ILE A 43 -7.91 1.71 -12.30
N GLY A 44 -7.54 1.24 -11.14
CA GLY A 44 -6.20 0.68 -10.91
C GLY A 44 -6.22 -0.53 -10.00
N LEU A 45 -5.09 -1.22 -9.99
CA LEU A 45 -4.80 -2.34 -9.12
C LEU A 45 -3.37 -2.23 -8.62
N ASN A 46 -3.19 -2.13 -7.32
CA ASN A 46 -1.88 -2.14 -6.67
C ASN A 46 -1.65 -3.47 -5.99
N LEU A 47 -0.46 -4.03 -6.19
CA LEU A 47 0.00 -5.29 -5.63
C LEU A 47 1.28 -5.03 -4.84
N GLY A 48 1.35 -5.54 -3.61
CA GLY A 48 2.54 -5.46 -2.77
C GLY A 48 2.86 -6.82 -2.16
N LEU A 49 4.13 -7.16 -2.12
CA LEU A 49 4.59 -8.44 -1.61
C LEU A 49 5.82 -8.26 -0.73
N ASN A 50 5.72 -8.66 0.53
CA ASN A 50 6.87 -8.79 1.40
C ASN A 50 6.95 -10.23 1.94
N THR A 51 7.98 -10.95 1.55
CA THR A 51 8.21 -12.34 1.98
C THR A 51 9.43 -12.48 2.89
N SER A 52 10.15 -11.40 3.14
CA SER A 52 11.45 -11.43 3.79
C SER A 52 11.35 -11.49 5.31
N TRP A 53 12.24 -12.25 5.91
CA TRP A 53 12.57 -12.18 7.34
C TRP A 53 13.69 -11.16 7.52
N HIS A 54 13.43 -10.15 8.33
CA HIS A 54 14.46 -9.15 8.58
C HIS A 54 15.18 -9.49 9.88
N HIS A 55 16.48 -9.66 9.81
CA HIS A 55 17.31 -9.61 11.00
C HIS A 55 17.37 -8.15 11.44
N ALA A 56 16.87 -7.85 12.63
CA ALA A 56 17.09 -6.58 13.27
C ALA A 56 18.55 -6.52 13.80
N SER A 57 19.51 -6.71 12.90
CA SER A 57 20.92 -6.39 13.23
C SER A 57 21.02 -4.89 13.25
N GLY A 58 21.20 -4.28 14.41
CA GLY A 58 21.65 -2.95 14.75
C GLY A 58 21.78 -1.80 13.72
N GLY A 59 21.32 -2.00 12.53
CA GLY A 59 21.26 -1.03 11.45
C GLY A 59 20.10 -0.09 11.68
N SER A 60 20.41 1.14 11.92
CA SER A 60 19.50 2.25 12.02
C SER A 60 18.39 2.14 10.98
N GLY A 61 17.16 2.07 11.44
CA GLY A 61 15.98 1.95 10.63
C GLY A 61 15.62 3.17 9.80
N PHE A 62 16.55 3.74 9.08
CA PHE A 62 16.20 4.75 8.08
C PHE A 62 15.38 4.13 6.94
N PHE A 63 15.64 2.86 6.61
CA PHE A 63 14.92 2.11 5.58
C PHE A 63 13.84 1.17 6.15
N PHE A 64 13.73 1.03 7.46
CA PHE A 64 12.73 0.22 8.12
C PHE A 64 12.10 1.03 9.26
N PRO A 65 10.89 1.60 9.07
CA PRO A 65 10.28 2.54 10.01
C PRO A 65 9.86 1.90 11.33
N PHE A 66 10.01 0.59 11.47
CA PHE A 66 9.60 -0.15 12.64
C PHE A 66 10.80 -0.64 13.43
N SER A 67 10.82 -0.38 14.71
CA SER A 67 11.85 -0.91 15.59
C SER A 67 11.51 -2.34 16.05
N LYS A 68 12.55 -3.08 16.43
CA LYS A 68 12.45 -4.40 17.02
C LYS A 68 11.59 -4.40 18.29
N GLY A 69 10.77 -5.42 18.44
CA GLY A 69 10.03 -5.72 19.69
C GLY A 69 10.91 -6.44 20.72
N THR A 70 10.27 -7.02 21.74
CA THR A 70 10.92 -7.71 22.86
C THR A 70 10.46 -9.15 23.01
N ALA A 71 10.06 -9.81 21.91
CA ALA A 71 9.59 -11.19 21.95
C ALA A 71 10.65 -12.16 22.49
N ARG A 72 10.20 -13.13 23.26
CA ARG A 72 11.06 -14.15 23.89
C ARG A 72 11.56 -15.14 22.84
N GLY A 73 12.83 -15.53 22.92
CA GLY A 73 13.39 -16.64 22.12
C GLY A 73 14.00 -16.28 20.76
N GLU A 74 13.61 -15.17 20.15
CA GLU A 74 14.14 -14.72 18.87
C GLU A 74 14.38 -13.21 18.86
N ARG A 75 15.27 -12.78 19.73
CA ARG A 75 15.51 -11.35 20.01
C ARG A 75 15.97 -10.54 18.79
N ASP A 76 16.44 -11.21 17.75
CA ASP A 76 17.08 -10.54 16.61
C ASP A 76 16.29 -10.59 15.29
N LYS A 77 15.12 -11.24 15.30
CA LYS A 77 14.30 -11.37 14.08
C LYS A 77 13.01 -10.57 14.21
N VAL A 78 12.77 -9.71 13.24
CA VAL A 78 11.49 -9.04 13.00
C VAL A 78 10.77 -9.80 11.90
N GLN A 79 9.54 -10.19 12.12
CA GLN A 79 8.70 -10.82 11.11
C GLN A 79 7.77 -9.77 10.51
N TRP A 80 7.94 -9.49 9.21
CA TRP A 80 7.19 -8.49 8.48
C TRP A 80 6.79 -9.04 7.11
N ARG A 81 5.93 -10.06 7.11
CA ARG A 81 5.48 -10.72 5.87
C ARG A 81 4.04 -10.34 5.57
N HIS A 82 3.79 -9.91 4.34
CA HIS A 82 2.44 -9.62 3.88
C HIS A 82 2.33 -9.68 2.36
N ILE A 83 1.12 -9.94 1.91
CA ILE A 83 0.67 -9.76 0.52
C ILE A 83 -0.48 -8.79 0.58
N LEU A 84 -0.42 -7.78 -0.27
CA LEU A 84 -1.40 -6.72 -0.37
C LEU A 84 -1.97 -6.67 -1.78
N ILE A 85 -3.29 -6.55 -1.88
CA ILE A 85 -4.02 -6.29 -3.12
C ILE A 85 -4.95 -5.12 -2.85
N ALA A 86 -4.83 -4.06 -3.65
CA ALA A 86 -5.62 -2.84 -3.49
C ALA A 86 -6.13 -2.34 -4.85
N PRO A 87 -7.33 -2.76 -5.28
CA PRO A 87 -8.02 -2.11 -6.37
C PRO A 87 -8.42 -0.69 -5.99
N GLU A 88 -8.35 0.23 -6.94
CA GLU A 88 -8.66 1.64 -6.73
C GLU A 88 -9.39 2.26 -7.91
N ALA A 89 -10.10 3.36 -7.66
CA ALA A 89 -10.68 4.23 -8.66
C ALA A 89 -10.31 5.67 -8.32
N ARG A 90 -9.93 6.45 -9.33
CA ARG A 90 -9.49 7.84 -9.18
C ARG A 90 -10.29 8.77 -10.08
N TYR A 91 -10.66 9.90 -9.53
CA TYR A 91 -11.22 11.03 -10.25
C TYR A 91 -10.18 12.13 -10.40
N TRP A 92 -9.89 12.55 -11.62
CA TRP A 92 -8.94 13.57 -11.97
C TRP A 92 -9.64 14.91 -12.21
N PHE A 93 -9.18 15.95 -11.54
CA PHE A 93 -9.80 17.27 -11.66
C PHE A 93 -9.50 17.95 -13.02
N CYS A 94 -8.32 17.68 -13.58
CA CYS A 94 -7.92 18.15 -14.90
C CYS A 94 -8.01 17.03 -15.94
N SER A 95 -6.90 16.52 -16.42
CA SER A 95 -6.80 15.37 -17.31
C SER A 95 -6.31 14.15 -16.55
N VAL A 96 -6.57 12.94 -17.05
CA VAL A 96 -6.00 11.72 -16.44
C VAL A 96 -4.47 11.79 -16.44
N TYR A 97 -3.87 11.33 -15.34
CA TYR A 97 -2.42 11.34 -15.07
C TYR A 97 -1.80 12.73 -14.88
N GLU A 98 -2.60 13.79 -14.74
CA GLU A 98 -2.10 15.16 -14.58
C GLU A 98 -2.85 15.93 -13.48
N GLY A 99 -2.08 16.56 -12.59
CA GLY A 99 -2.59 17.45 -11.56
C GLY A 99 -3.25 16.71 -10.40
N HIS A 100 -4.28 17.31 -9.84
CA HIS A 100 -4.97 16.82 -8.66
C HIS A 100 -5.91 15.67 -8.96
N PHE A 101 -5.95 14.71 -8.06
CA PHE A 101 -6.90 13.61 -8.09
C PHE A 101 -7.41 13.25 -6.70
N PHE A 102 -8.60 12.69 -6.67
CA PHE A 102 -9.21 12.07 -5.50
C PHE A 102 -9.51 10.61 -5.81
N GLY A 103 -9.30 9.71 -4.86
CA GLY A 103 -9.48 8.29 -5.10
C GLY A 103 -10.13 7.54 -3.95
N PHE A 104 -10.67 6.39 -4.33
CA PHE A 104 -11.19 5.37 -3.44
C PHE A 104 -10.42 4.09 -3.67
N ASN A 105 -10.19 3.32 -2.62
CA ASN A 105 -9.61 1.98 -2.75
C ASN A 105 -10.33 0.98 -1.85
N ALA A 106 -10.31 -0.28 -2.27
CA ALA A 106 -10.49 -1.41 -1.39
C ALA A 106 -9.11 -1.99 -1.07
N LEU A 107 -9.04 -2.73 0.03
CA LEU A 107 -7.81 -3.32 0.54
C LEU A 107 -8.07 -4.76 0.95
N ALA A 108 -7.29 -5.69 0.45
CA ALA A 108 -7.22 -7.06 0.94
C ALA A 108 -5.76 -7.41 1.21
N ALA A 109 -5.47 -7.92 2.40
CA ALA A 109 -4.12 -8.31 2.78
C ALA A 109 -4.11 -9.64 3.54
N CYS A 110 -3.08 -10.45 3.28
CA CYS A 110 -2.69 -11.55 4.14
C CYS A 110 -1.39 -11.14 4.84
N PHE A 111 -1.31 -11.28 6.15
CA PHE A 111 -0.15 -10.84 6.90
C PHE A 111 0.30 -11.86 7.96
N ASN A 112 1.58 -11.81 8.25
CA ASN A 112 2.22 -12.54 9.34
C ASN A 112 3.29 -11.62 9.93
N GLN A 113 2.96 -11.00 11.05
CA GLN A 113 3.76 -9.95 11.68
C GLN A 113 4.04 -10.28 13.14
N GLY A 114 5.26 -10.06 13.57
CA GLY A 114 5.65 -10.29 14.94
C GLY A 114 6.98 -9.65 15.31
N ASN A 115 7.18 -9.41 16.59
CA ASN A 115 8.35 -8.76 17.15
C ASN A 115 8.60 -7.35 16.56
N VAL A 116 7.52 -6.62 16.28
CA VAL A 116 7.55 -5.29 15.67
C VAL A 116 7.00 -4.26 16.64
N LYS A 117 7.74 -3.19 16.85
CA LYS A 117 7.28 -2.01 17.59
C LYS A 117 6.87 -0.93 16.59
N TYR A 118 5.57 -0.70 16.47
CA TYR A 118 5.04 0.37 15.63
C TYR A 118 5.32 1.75 16.22
N PRO A 119 5.49 2.78 15.37
CA PRO A 119 5.56 4.17 15.82
C PRO A 119 4.32 4.54 16.63
N PHE A 120 4.48 5.53 17.52
CA PHE A 120 3.40 6.07 18.36
C PHE A 120 2.68 5.04 19.24
N GLY A 121 3.26 3.86 19.46
CA GLY A 121 2.66 2.82 20.31
C GLY A 121 1.44 2.12 19.69
N LEU A 122 1.22 2.25 18.39
CA LEU A 122 0.17 1.53 17.68
C LEU A 122 0.42 0.01 17.77
N TYR A 123 -0.65 -0.78 17.98
CA TYR A 123 -0.62 -2.25 18.08
C TYR A 123 0.41 -2.81 19.08
N PRO A 124 0.38 -2.43 20.35
CA PRO A 124 1.42 -2.74 21.34
C PRO A 124 1.68 -4.24 21.54
N SER A 125 0.69 -5.09 21.28
CA SER A 125 0.85 -6.55 21.42
C SER A 125 1.78 -7.15 20.35
N LEU A 126 1.98 -6.53 19.19
CA LEU A 126 2.92 -6.99 18.17
C LEU A 126 4.40 -6.88 18.61
N LYS A 127 4.67 -6.11 19.66
CA LYS A 127 5.99 -6.02 20.24
C LYS A 127 6.46 -7.36 20.86
N ASN A 128 5.53 -8.15 21.42
CA ASN A 128 5.82 -9.36 22.18
C ASN A 128 5.24 -10.63 21.53
N HIS A 129 4.30 -10.49 20.62
CA HIS A 129 3.52 -11.56 20.03
C HIS A 129 3.60 -11.55 18.51
N ARG A 130 3.20 -12.66 17.92
CA ARG A 130 3.02 -12.78 16.47
C ARG A 130 1.53 -12.82 16.14
N ARG A 131 1.14 -12.10 15.12
CA ARG A 131 -0.20 -12.14 14.52
C ARG A 131 -0.13 -12.59 13.08
N GLN A 132 -0.92 -13.59 12.76
CA GLN A 132 -1.08 -14.10 11.42
C GLN A 132 -2.56 -14.05 11.04
N GLY A 133 -2.87 -13.45 9.90
CA GLY A 133 -4.26 -13.29 9.52
C GLY A 133 -4.49 -12.62 8.19
N LYS A 134 -5.71 -12.12 8.04
CA LYS A 134 -6.17 -11.40 6.86
C LYS A 134 -6.77 -10.07 7.29
N ALA A 135 -6.61 -9.05 6.48
CA ALA A 135 -7.24 -7.75 6.66
C ALA A 135 -8.03 -7.38 5.41
N PHE A 136 -9.18 -6.76 5.62
CA PHE A 136 -10.04 -6.22 4.57
C PHE A 136 -10.45 -4.82 4.97
N GLY A 137 -10.43 -3.91 4.02
CA GLY A 137 -10.76 -2.53 4.29
C GLY A 137 -11.09 -1.76 3.02
N ALA A 138 -11.39 -0.51 3.21
CA ALA A 138 -11.59 0.47 2.16
C ALA A 138 -11.04 1.82 2.62
N GLY A 139 -10.71 2.68 1.70
CA GLY A 139 -10.16 3.97 2.01
C GLY A 139 -10.45 5.03 0.97
N VAL A 140 -10.08 6.23 1.36
CA VAL A 140 -10.13 7.42 0.51
C VAL A 140 -8.78 8.10 0.54
N PHE A 141 -8.39 8.67 -0.58
CA PHE A 141 -7.11 9.35 -0.69
C PHE A 141 -7.19 10.50 -1.69
N TYR A 142 -6.28 11.42 -1.53
CA TYR A 142 -6.10 12.57 -2.38
C TYR A 142 -4.64 12.67 -2.78
N GLY A 143 -4.37 13.13 -3.98
CA GLY A 143 -3.01 13.27 -4.45
C GLY A 143 -2.82 14.28 -5.57
N TYR A 144 -1.58 14.40 -5.96
CA TYR A 144 -1.15 15.27 -7.05
C TYR A 144 -0.12 14.56 -7.91
N SER A 145 -0.24 14.69 -9.23
CA SER A 145 0.67 14.15 -10.23
C SER A 145 1.43 15.27 -10.93
N TRP A 146 2.76 15.22 -10.85
CA TRP A 146 3.68 16.10 -11.58
C TRP A 146 4.15 15.39 -12.83
N VAL A 147 3.74 15.89 -14.00
CA VAL A 147 4.19 15.39 -15.29
C VAL A 147 5.63 15.85 -15.54
N LEU A 148 6.57 14.92 -15.63
CA LEU A 148 7.98 15.19 -15.90
C LEU A 148 8.29 15.09 -17.37
N SER A 149 7.63 14.19 -18.09
CA SER A 149 7.79 13.98 -19.53
C SER A 149 6.54 13.31 -20.10
N PRO A 150 6.44 13.12 -21.43
CA PRO A 150 5.28 12.45 -22.04
C PRO A 150 5.00 11.03 -21.54
N HIS A 151 5.99 10.39 -20.90
CA HIS A 151 5.86 9.02 -20.38
C HIS A 151 6.09 8.91 -18.87
N TRP A 152 6.63 9.92 -18.20
CA TRP A 152 6.98 9.85 -16.81
C TRP A 152 6.30 10.91 -15.97
N SER A 153 5.73 10.49 -14.87
CA SER A 153 5.25 11.39 -13.81
C SER A 153 5.66 10.88 -12.42
N ILE A 154 5.63 11.79 -11.47
CA ILE A 154 5.74 11.47 -10.04
C ILE A 154 4.42 11.87 -9.40
N GLU A 155 3.90 11.00 -8.55
CA GLU A 155 2.69 11.28 -7.78
C GLU A 155 2.99 11.26 -6.29
N ALA A 156 2.36 12.19 -5.56
CA ALA A 156 2.26 12.09 -4.11
C ALA A 156 0.80 11.92 -3.73
N GLU A 157 0.52 10.97 -2.84
CA GLU A 157 -0.82 10.71 -2.35
C GLU A 157 -0.85 10.51 -0.84
N GLY A 158 -1.96 10.92 -0.24
CA GLY A 158 -2.22 10.75 1.17
C GLY A 158 -3.69 10.47 1.44
N GLY A 159 -3.97 9.59 2.40
CA GLY A 159 -5.31 9.17 2.70
C GLY A 159 -5.41 8.32 3.96
N ILE A 160 -6.57 7.70 4.12
CA ILE A 160 -6.90 6.85 5.26
C ILE A 160 -7.62 5.61 4.76
N ASP A 161 -7.16 4.46 5.22
CA ASP A 161 -7.84 3.17 5.09
C ASP A 161 -8.47 2.77 6.42
N VAL A 162 -9.69 2.24 6.39
CA VAL A 162 -10.39 1.67 7.53
C VAL A 162 -10.86 0.26 7.22
N GLY A 163 -10.88 -0.62 8.22
CA GLY A 163 -11.28 -1.99 7.96
C GLY A 163 -11.21 -2.88 9.20
N PHE A 164 -11.21 -4.19 8.94
CA PHE A 164 -11.12 -5.22 9.97
C PHE A 164 -9.99 -6.18 9.67
N ALA A 165 -9.25 -6.54 10.72
CA ALA A 165 -8.22 -7.56 10.69
C ALA A 165 -8.67 -8.77 11.50
N HIS A 166 -8.75 -9.91 10.84
CA HIS A 166 -9.00 -11.22 11.44
C HIS A 166 -7.69 -11.95 11.62
N PHE A 167 -7.29 -12.29 12.83
CA PHE A 167 -5.98 -12.88 13.07
C PHE A 167 -5.97 -13.91 14.20
N LYS A 168 -4.95 -14.77 14.14
CA LYS A 168 -4.52 -15.65 15.24
C LYS A 168 -3.29 -15.02 15.88
N GLU A 169 -3.27 -15.00 17.21
CA GLU A 169 -2.15 -14.48 18.01
C GLU A 169 -1.39 -15.65 18.65
N TYR A 170 -0.06 -15.55 18.63
CA TYR A 170 0.87 -16.54 19.15
C TYR A 170 1.87 -15.86 20.09
N ASP A 171 2.32 -16.57 21.12
CA ASP A 171 3.16 -16.02 22.19
C ASP A 171 4.60 -15.68 21.74
N CYS A 172 5.09 -16.28 20.67
CA CYS A 172 6.41 -15.98 20.12
C CYS A 172 6.41 -15.91 18.59
N VAL A 173 7.52 -15.45 18.02
CA VAL A 173 7.63 -15.19 16.59
C VAL A 173 7.59 -16.47 15.75
N ASN A 174 8.32 -17.53 16.14
CA ASN A 174 8.42 -18.76 15.34
C ASN A 174 7.62 -19.94 15.87
N CYS A 175 7.65 -20.24 17.15
CA CYS A 175 7.20 -21.51 17.70
C CYS A 175 6.41 -21.42 19.02
N GLY A 176 5.80 -20.25 19.29
CA GLY A 176 4.99 -20.08 20.48
C GLY A 176 3.64 -20.74 20.41
N PRO A 177 3.04 -21.06 21.56
CA PRO A 177 1.70 -21.59 21.62
C PRO A 177 0.69 -20.61 21.05
N TYR A 178 -0.38 -21.17 20.50
CA TYR A 178 -1.54 -20.41 20.10
C TYR A 178 -2.21 -19.80 21.31
N LEU A 179 -2.48 -18.51 21.28
CA LEU A 179 -3.13 -17.78 22.36
C LEU A 179 -4.62 -17.59 22.09
N ARG A 180 -4.95 -16.97 20.97
CA ARG A 180 -6.35 -16.64 20.66
C ARG A 180 -6.54 -16.32 19.17
N LYS A 181 -7.82 -16.36 18.75
CA LYS A 181 -8.31 -15.78 17.49
C LYS A 181 -9.10 -14.52 17.84
N ASP A 182 -8.88 -13.45 17.08
CA ASP A 182 -9.54 -12.18 17.35
C ASP A 182 -9.83 -11.45 16.02
N THR A 183 -10.76 -10.51 16.08
CA THR A 183 -11.10 -9.60 14.98
C THR A 183 -11.10 -8.19 15.51
N LYS A 184 -10.28 -7.34 14.93
CA LYS A 184 -10.18 -5.93 15.37
C LYS A 184 -10.34 -4.97 14.21
N PRO A 185 -11.05 -3.86 14.43
CA PRO A 185 -11.03 -2.75 13.49
C PRO A 185 -9.61 -2.17 13.43
N PHE A 186 -9.26 -1.62 12.29
CA PHE A 186 -8.03 -0.84 12.11
C PHE A 186 -8.32 0.46 11.36
N VAL A 187 -7.49 1.44 11.63
CA VAL A 187 -7.34 2.67 10.84
C VAL A 187 -5.87 2.76 10.48
N ALA A 188 -5.57 2.92 9.20
CA ALA A 188 -4.20 3.01 8.71
C ALA A 188 -4.04 4.22 7.79
N PRO A 189 -2.94 4.99 7.89
CA PRO A 189 -2.63 6.00 6.90
C PRO A 189 -2.28 5.32 5.57
N LYS A 190 -2.84 5.83 4.48
CA LYS A 190 -2.42 5.52 3.12
C LYS A 190 -1.47 6.63 2.67
N LEU A 191 -0.23 6.28 2.36
CA LEU A 191 0.79 7.21 1.89
C LEU A 191 1.48 6.65 0.67
N GLY A 192 1.71 7.48 -0.34
CA GLY A 192 2.40 7.09 -1.56
C GLY A 192 3.24 8.22 -2.14
N ILE A 193 4.45 7.87 -2.56
CA ILE A 193 5.23 8.60 -3.55
C ILE A 193 5.46 7.62 -4.68
N ASN A 194 4.76 7.83 -5.80
CA ASN A 194 4.74 6.88 -6.90
C ASN A 194 5.59 7.39 -8.07
N ALA A 195 6.47 6.54 -8.58
CA ALA A 195 7.01 6.69 -9.92
C ALA A 195 6.03 6.06 -10.90
N VAL A 196 5.61 6.81 -11.91
CA VAL A 196 4.56 6.41 -12.86
C VAL A 196 5.11 6.45 -14.28
N TYR A 197 4.96 5.33 -14.99
CA TYR A 197 5.27 5.21 -16.40
C TYR A 197 3.99 5.07 -17.22
N ILE A 198 3.74 5.99 -18.11
CA ILE A 198 2.52 6.07 -18.92
C ILE A 198 2.80 5.45 -20.29
N ILE A 199 2.00 4.44 -20.63
CA ILE A 199 2.06 3.71 -21.90
C ILE A 199 1.03 4.33 -22.84
N LYS A 200 1.49 4.72 -24.03
CA LYS A 200 0.64 5.31 -25.09
C LYS A 200 -0.04 4.22 -25.89
#